data_f47891c661778b704f5d09e8b6350229
#
_entry.id   f47891c661778b704f5d09e8b6350229
#
_cell.length_a   1.000
_cell.length_b   1.000
_cell.length_c   1.000
_cell.angle_alpha   90.00
_cell.angle_beta   90.00
_cell.angle_gamma   90.00
#
_symmetry.space_group_name_H-M   'P 1'
#
loop_
_entity.id
_entity.type
_entity.pdbx_description
1 polymer ?
#
loop_
_entity_poly.entity_id
_entity_poly.type
_entity_poly.pdbx_seq_one_letter_code
_entity_poly.pdbx_strand_id
1 'polypeptide(L)'
;MIQTIRKAWGIPELRKKIIFTLLILLIFRIGNAITVPYVNVDALKQQLDVMGATILGLYNVMSGGAFATATVFALSIQPYINSSIIIQLLTVAIPYLERLARDGGEEGKKKIQAITRYTTVAIAILQAVGYYFMMKRYSLLATGADGVWPALVIIVTLIAGSSFVMWMGEQVTEFGVGNGISIILFAGIISRVPNMISGMIDGVKTWSSVNNGTLTLETLKSAGYTDASAQQVLNSAIAPWGVVLLVIGMLALIVFIVFINDAERRIPVQYAKRQVGRKMYGGQSTNLPMKVNMSGVLPIIFAQSIASLPITIWSFIGIPAEGTVSRSIYDAIDTKSIVYMVVYFIMIIGFSYFYSSIQFNPVEIANNLKKQGGFIPGFRPGKPTVDFIRKVLNKITLFGAIYLGIVAICPLIVGKVISNQSVSIGGTSVIIVVGVALETVKALESQMLMRQYKGFLE
;
A
#
# COMPACT_ATOMS: atom_id res chain seq x y z
N MET A 1 16.96 -14.13 1.73
CA MET A 1 16.71 -13.06 0.77
C MET A 1 17.89 -12.78 -0.18
N ILE A 2 19.07 -12.35 0.29
CA ILE A 2 20.22 -12.05 -0.59
C ILE A 2 20.65 -13.29 -1.38
N GLN A 3 20.71 -14.46 -0.74
CA GLN A 3 21.04 -15.71 -1.43
C GLN A 3 20.00 -16.12 -2.48
N THR A 4 18.72 -15.86 -2.23
CA THR A 4 17.61 -16.11 -3.17
C THR A 4 17.75 -15.25 -4.40
N ILE A 5 18.00 -13.94 -4.22
CA ILE A 5 18.22 -13.01 -5.33
C ILE A 5 19.46 -13.39 -6.15
N ARG A 6 20.56 -13.78 -5.48
CA ARG A 6 21.79 -14.23 -6.15
C ARG A 6 21.56 -15.50 -6.97
N LYS A 7 20.82 -16.47 -6.46
CA LYS A 7 20.44 -17.69 -7.18
C LYS A 7 19.52 -17.40 -8.36
N ALA A 8 18.51 -16.52 -8.17
CA ALA A 8 17.60 -16.10 -9.21
C ALA A 8 18.34 -15.40 -10.37
N TRP A 9 19.38 -14.59 -10.07
CA TRP A 9 20.21 -13.93 -11.08
C TRP A 9 20.99 -14.90 -11.97
N GLY A 10 21.34 -16.07 -11.46
CA GLY A 10 21.99 -17.15 -12.22
C GLY A 10 21.09 -17.80 -13.27
N ILE A 11 19.77 -17.62 -13.18
CA ILE A 11 18.80 -18.20 -14.12
C ILE A 11 18.47 -17.15 -15.21
N PRO A 12 18.81 -17.40 -16.51
CA PRO A 12 18.71 -16.39 -17.56
C PRO A 12 17.32 -15.77 -17.73
N GLU A 13 16.25 -16.56 -17.56
CA GLU A 13 14.88 -16.06 -17.71
C GLU A 13 14.44 -15.21 -16.51
N LEU A 14 14.81 -15.58 -15.28
CA LEU A 14 14.52 -14.78 -14.09
C LEU A 14 15.33 -13.48 -14.12
N ARG A 15 16.57 -13.54 -14.60
CA ARG A 15 17.38 -12.34 -14.83
C ARG A 15 16.71 -11.37 -15.79
N LYS A 16 16.14 -11.85 -16.92
CA LYS A 16 15.39 -11.01 -17.85
C LYS A 16 14.19 -10.33 -17.18
N LYS A 17 13.41 -11.07 -16.37
CA LYS A 17 12.27 -10.53 -15.61
C LYS A 17 12.70 -9.48 -14.59
N ILE A 18 13.80 -9.72 -13.86
CA ILE A 18 14.34 -8.76 -12.89
C ILE A 18 14.80 -7.48 -13.61
N ILE A 19 15.55 -7.61 -14.71
CA ILE A 19 16.02 -6.46 -15.51
C ILE A 19 14.83 -5.67 -16.05
N PHE A 20 13.80 -6.35 -16.58
CA PHE A 20 12.57 -5.70 -17.05
C PHE A 20 11.88 -4.91 -15.94
N THR A 21 11.72 -5.50 -14.76
CA THR A 21 11.16 -4.81 -13.60
C THR A 21 11.96 -3.56 -13.22
N LEU A 22 13.30 -3.67 -13.15
CA LEU A 22 14.17 -2.54 -12.84
C LEU A 22 14.08 -1.44 -13.91
N LEU A 23 13.96 -1.80 -15.19
CA LEU A 23 13.80 -0.85 -16.29
C LEU A 23 12.48 -0.07 -16.15
N ILE A 24 11.37 -0.74 -15.85
CA ILE A 24 10.08 -0.08 -15.62
C ILE A 24 10.17 0.86 -14.39
N LEU A 25 10.84 0.46 -13.30
CA LEU A 25 11.06 1.32 -12.15
C LEU A 25 11.93 2.55 -12.47
N LEU A 26 12.91 2.39 -13.36
CA LEU A 26 13.70 3.53 -13.86
C LEU A 26 12.83 4.52 -14.64
N ILE A 27 11.97 4.03 -15.56
CA ILE A 27 11.03 4.87 -16.30
C ILE A 27 10.07 5.59 -15.35
N PHE A 28 9.53 4.87 -14.34
CA PHE A 28 8.70 5.47 -13.30
C PHE A 28 9.45 6.59 -12.56
N ARG A 29 10.72 6.39 -12.26
CA ARG A 29 11.53 7.41 -11.57
C ARG A 29 11.81 8.63 -12.44
N ILE A 30 12.08 8.45 -13.74
CA ILE A 30 12.26 9.54 -14.70
C ILE A 30 10.96 10.36 -14.82
N GLY A 31 9.79 9.71 -14.93
CA GLY A 31 8.50 10.41 -15.01
C GLY A 31 8.18 11.21 -13.74
N ASN A 32 8.66 10.77 -12.57
CA ASN A 32 8.54 11.51 -11.31
C ASN A 32 9.44 12.76 -11.25
N ALA A 33 10.34 12.97 -12.19
CA ALA A 33 11.17 14.16 -12.32
C ALA A 33 10.60 15.19 -13.31
N ILE A 34 9.62 14.82 -14.14
CA ILE A 34 9.02 15.69 -15.16
C ILE A 34 7.81 16.40 -14.54
N THR A 35 7.92 17.71 -14.35
CA THR A 35 6.85 18.54 -13.78
C THR A 35 5.78 18.87 -14.83
N VAL A 36 4.52 18.99 -14.40
CA VAL A 36 3.42 19.46 -15.23
C VAL A 36 3.60 20.96 -15.52
N PRO A 37 3.41 21.41 -16.78
CA PRO A 37 3.52 22.83 -17.10
C PRO A 37 2.44 23.65 -16.38
N TYR A 38 2.65 24.94 -16.27
CA TYR A 38 1.76 25.92 -15.66
C TYR A 38 1.56 25.79 -14.14
N VAL A 39 2.40 25.04 -13.42
CA VAL A 39 2.33 24.90 -11.95
C VAL A 39 3.56 25.53 -11.31
N ASN A 40 3.34 26.28 -10.23
CA ASN A 40 4.42 26.80 -9.39
C ASN A 40 4.82 25.75 -8.34
N VAL A 41 5.87 24.98 -8.64
CA VAL A 41 6.31 23.84 -7.82
C VAL A 41 6.78 24.27 -6.44
N ASP A 42 7.44 25.43 -6.31
CA ASP A 42 7.99 25.88 -5.04
C ASP A 42 6.87 26.33 -4.09
N ALA A 43 5.87 27.04 -4.61
CA ALA A 43 4.68 27.40 -3.83
C ALA A 43 3.89 26.14 -3.41
N LEU A 44 3.77 25.13 -4.28
CA LEU A 44 3.10 23.88 -3.97
C LEU A 44 3.82 23.10 -2.86
N LYS A 45 5.15 23.01 -2.90
CA LYS A 45 5.94 22.37 -1.85
C LYS A 45 5.74 23.07 -0.51
N GLN A 46 5.85 24.38 -0.46
CA GLN A 46 5.65 25.17 0.76
C GLN A 46 4.23 24.95 1.32
N GLN A 47 3.21 24.98 0.46
CA GLN A 47 1.83 24.76 0.88
C GLN A 47 1.60 23.37 1.44
N LEU A 48 2.19 22.34 0.82
CA LEU A 48 2.08 20.95 1.31
C LEU A 48 2.89 20.72 2.59
N ASP A 49 4.00 21.42 2.77
CA ASP A 49 4.77 21.38 4.02
C ASP A 49 3.97 22.00 5.17
N VAL A 50 3.22 23.06 4.92
CA VAL A 50 2.27 23.65 5.91
C VAL A 50 1.09 22.70 6.19
N MET A 51 0.56 22.07 5.15
CA MET A 51 -0.53 21.09 5.27
C MET A 51 -0.06 19.72 5.78
N GLY A 52 1.17 19.47 5.85
CA GLY A 52 2.06 18.34 6.10
C GLY A 52 1.49 17.04 6.66
N ALA A 53 0.76 17.01 7.74
CA ALA A 53 0.25 15.75 8.31
C ALA A 53 -1.18 15.39 7.86
N THR A 54 -1.60 15.93 6.73
CA THR A 54 -2.89 15.62 6.12
C THR A 54 -2.77 14.41 5.18
N ILE A 55 -3.92 13.95 4.70
CA ILE A 55 -4.01 12.88 3.71
C ILE A 55 -3.19 13.18 2.43
N LEU A 56 -3.03 14.47 2.08
CA LEU A 56 -2.21 14.90 0.94
C LEU A 56 -0.73 14.53 1.13
N GLY A 57 -0.23 14.60 2.38
CA GLY A 57 1.10 14.10 2.72
C GLY A 57 1.25 12.60 2.47
N LEU A 58 0.21 11.82 2.73
CA LEU A 58 0.20 10.38 2.44
C LEU A 58 0.22 10.11 0.94
N TYR A 59 -0.61 10.81 0.14
CA TYR A 59 -0.54 10.73 -1.33
C TYR A 59 0.86 11.07 -1.84
N ASN A 60 1.49 12.07 -1.24
CA ASN A 60 2.85 12.47 -1.58
C ASN A 60 3.88 11.37 -1.25
N VAL A 61 3.69 10.62 -0.16
CA VAL A 61 4.56 9.48 0.18
C VAL A 61 4.36 8.33 -0.81
N MET A 62 3.12 7.97 -1.11
CA MET A 62 2.81 6.86 -2.01
C MET A 62 3.22 7.14 -3.46
N SER A 63 3.20 8.41 -3.88
CA SER A 63 3.69 8.84 -5.19
C SER A 63 5.21 9.02 -5.26
N GLY A 64 5.94 8.85 -4.14
CA GLY A 64 7.39 9.06 -4.09
C GLY A 64 7.81 10.52 -4.19
N GLY A 65 6.96 11.46 -3.76
CA GLY A 65 7.20 12.90 -3.84
C GLY A 65 6.62 13.57 -5.08
N ALA A 66 6.11 12.80 -6.04
CA ALA A 66 5.55 13.29 -7.29
C ALA A 66 4.35 14.23 -7.10
N PHE A 67 3.55 14.01 -6.05
CA PHE A 67 2.40 14.84 -5.72
C PHE A 67 2.83 16.25 -5.31
N ALA A 68 3.83 16.40 -4.43
CA ALA A 68 4.34 17.71 -3.97
C ALA A 68 5.09 18.49 -5.05
N THR A 69 5.58 17.82 -6.07
CA THR A 69 6.28 18.44 -7.18
C THR A 69 5.41 18.59 -8.44
N ALA A 70 4.10 18.27 -8.33
CA ALA A 70 3.15 18.28 -9.45
C ALA A 70 3.75 17.68 -10.72
N THR A 71 4.29 16.47 -10.62
CA THR A 71 4.85 15.79 -11.80
C THR A 71 3.77 15.09 -12.63
N VAL A 72 4.13 14.64 -13.81
CA VAL A 72 3.24 13.86 -14.69
C VAL A 72 2.64 12.65 -13.95
N PHE A 73 3.36 12.05 -13.01
CA PHE A 73 2.90 10.93 -12.19
C PHE A 73 2.40 11.35 -10.79
N ALA A 74 1.95 12.59 -10.60
CA ALA A 74 1.48 13.08 -9.31
C ALA A 74 0.34 12.23 -8.72
N LEU A 75 -0.61 11.76 -9.53
CA LEU A 75 -1.67 10.86 -9.10
C LEU A 75 -1.18 9.42 -8.86
N SER A 76 0.03 9.09 -9.37
CA SER A 76 0.63 7.75 -9.22
C SER A 76 -0.35 6.62 -9.61
N ILE A 77 -0.37 5.52 -8.88
CA ILE A 77 -1.23 4.36 -9.07
C ILE A 77 -2.55 4.43 -8.27
N GLN A 78 -2.79 5.54 -7.54
CA GLN A 78 -3.96 5.70 -6.66
C GLN A 78 -5.32 5.51 -7.36
N PRO A 79 -5.57 6.10 -8.55
CA PRO A 79 -6.83 5.87 -9.25
C PRO A 79 -7.10 4.39 -9.55
N TYR A 80 -6.04 3.64 -9.88
CA TYR A 80 -6.14 2.20 -10.13
C TYR A 80 -6.44 1.41 -8.85
N ILE A 81 -5.80 1.74 -7.73
CA ILE A 81 -6.07 1.08 -6.45
C ILE A 81 -7.53 1.29 -6.07
N ASN A 82 -8.03 2.53 -6.12
CA ASN A 82 -9.42 2.85 -5.81
C ASN A 82 -10.40 2.11 -6.74
N SER A 83 -10.10 2.07 -8.04
CA SER A 83 -10.89 1.34 -9.04
C SER A 83 -10.90 -0.17 -8.74
N SER A 84 -9.74 -0.76 -8.48
CA SER A 84 -9.62 -2.19 -8.18
C SER A 84 -10.44 -2.57 -6.95
N ILE A 85 -10.42 -1.74 -5.89
CA ILE A 85 -11.22 -1.94 -4.68
C ILE A 85 -12.71 -1.90 -5.02
N ILE A 86 -13.15 -0.87 -5.74
CA ILE A 86 -14.56 -0.69 -6.12
C ILE A 86 -15.03 -1.91 -6.94
N ILE A 87 -14.26 -2.31 -7.94
CA ILE A 87 -14.64 -3.45 -8.79
C ILE A 87 -14.63 -4.76 -8.00
N GLN A 88 -13.67 -4.99 -7.09
CA GLN A 88 -13.67 -6.17 -6.23
C GLN A 88 -14.88 -6.22 -5.29
N LEU A 89 -15.29 -5.10 -4.71
CA LEU A 89 -16.51 -5.02 -3.92
C LEU A 89 -17.76 -5.28 -4.78
N LEU A 90 -17.81 -4.71 -5.99
CA LEU A 90 -18.90 -4.92 -6.92
C LEU A 90 -18.99 -6.37 -7.44
N THR A 91 -17.86 -7.08 -7.57
CA THR A 91 -17.89 -8.51 -7.95
C THR A 91 -18.56 -9.39 -6.90
N VAL A 92 -18.62 -8.95 -5.64
CA VAL A 92 -19.36 -9.67 -4.59
C VAL A 92 -20.82 -9.21 -4.51
N ALA A 93 -21.06 -7.90 -4.78
CA ALA A 93 -22.40 -7.32 -4.67
C ALA A 93 -23.30 -7.58 -5.90
N ILE A 94 -22.71 -7.67 -7.11
CA ILE A 94 -23.43 -7.80 -8.37
C ILE A 94 -23.30 -9.24 -8.89
N PRO A 95 -24.41 -10.02 -8.97
CA PRO A 95 -24.36 -11.43 -9.40
C PRO A 95 -23.78 -11.66 -10.80
N TYR A 96 -23.94 -10.69 -11.71
CA TYR A 96 -23.34 -10.74 -13.04
C TYR A 96 -21.81 -10.72 -12.98
N LEU A 97 -21.24 -9.83 -12.19
CA LEU A 97 -19.78 -9.71 -12.01
C LEU A 97 -19.23 -10.91 -11.22
N GLU A 98 -19.99 -11.43 -10.26
CA GLU A 98 -19.62 -12.64 -9.52
C GLU A 98 -19.48 -13.85 -10.47
N ARG A 99 -20.47 -14.09 -11.33
CA ARG A 99 -20.40 -15.15 -12.35
C ARG A 99 -19.22 -14.95 -13.30
N LEU A 100 -19.00 -13.72 -13.73
CA LEU A 100 -17.88 -13.37 -14.61
C LEU A 100 -16.52 -13.67 -13.95
N ALA A 101 -16.41 -13.43 -12.63
CA ALA A 101 -15.18 -13.67 -11.87
C ALA A 101 -14.93 -15.15 -11.60
N ARG A 102 -15.98 -15.94 -11.30
CA ARG A 102 -15.86 -17.34 -10.89
C ARG A 102 -15.97 -18.31 -12.07
N ASP A 103 -16.95 -18.11 -12.94
CA ASP A 103 -17.29 -19.05 -14.00
C ASP A 103 -16.72 -18.62 -15.36
N GLY A 104 -16.32 -17.36 -15.53
CA GLY A 104 -15.85 -16.79 -16.79
C GLY A 104 -14.42 -17.22 -17.21
N GLY A 105 -13.70 -17.96 -16.37
CA GLY A 105 -12.34 -18.41 -16.67
C GLY A 105 -11.39 -17.24 -17.03
N GLU A 106 -10.52 -17.45 -18.01
CA GLU A 106 -9.56 -16.42 -18.46
C GLU A 106 -10.23 -15.25 -19.20
N GLU A 107 -11.32 -15.49 -19.93
CA GLU A 107 -12.07 -14.41 -20.59
C GLU A 107 -12.80 -13.54 -19.58
N GLY A 108 -13.36 -14.13 -18.53
CA GLY A 108 -14.00 -13.40 -17.45
C GLY A 108 -13.03 -12.49 -16.72
N LYS A 109 -11.85 -13.00 -16.40
CA LYS A 109 -10.77 -12.20 -15.77
C LYS A 109 -10.36 -11.01 -16.66
N LYS A 110 -10.18 -11.23 -17.97
CA LYS A 110 -9.84 -10.16 -18.93
C LYS A 110 -10.93 -9.08 -18.99
N LYS A 111 -12.22 -9.47 -18.97
CA LYS A 111 -13.34 -8.51 -18.96
C LYS A 111 -13.36 -7.69 -17.66
N ILE A 112 -13.17 -8.31 -16.49
CA ILE A 112 -13.07 -7.60 -15.22
C ILE A 112 -11.90 -6.63 -15.22
N GLN A 113 -10.75 -7.05 -15.74
CA GLN A 113 -9.57 -6.17 -15.87
C GLN A 113 -9.85 -4.98 -16.80
N ALA A 114 -10.55 -5.19 -17.93
CA ALA A 114 -10.96 -4.10 -18.80
C ALA A 114 -11.91 -3.11 -18.09
N ILE A 115 -12.91 -3.60 -17.35
CA ILE A 115 -13.80 -2.76 -16.54
C ILE A 115 -12.99 -1.95 -15.52
N THR A 116 -12.04 -2.58 -14.84
CA THR A 116 -11.15 -1.90 -13.88
C THR A 116 -10.35 -0.79 -14.55
N ARG A 117 -9.81 -1.00 -15.75
CA ARG A 117 -9.08 0.04 -16.51
C ARG A 117 -9.98 1.24 -16.85
N TYR A 118 -11.20 1.02 -17.36
CA TYR A 118 -12.14 2.11 -17.65
C TYR A 118 -12.53 2.89 -16.39
N THR A 119 -12.81 2.17 -15.30
CA THR A 119 -13.12 2.80 -14.01
C THR A 119 -11.92 3.58 -13.48
N THR A 120 -10.70 3.10 -13.69
CA THR A 120 -9.45 3.81 -13.33
C THR A 120 -9.36 5.15 -14.04
N VAL A 121 -9.62 5.19 -15.34
CA VAL A 121 -9.60 6.45 -16.10
C VAL A 121 -10.67 7.41 -15.59
N ALA A 122 -11.88 6.93 -15.31
CA ALA A 122 -12.96 7.76 -14.76
C ALA A 122 -12.58 8.36 -13.39
N ILE A 123 -11.97 7.57 -12.49
CA ILE A 123 -11.49 8.05 -11.20
C ILE A 123 -10.30 9.01 -11.36
N ALA A 124 -9.40 8.73 -12.31
CA ALA A 124 -8.28 9.62 -12.61
C ALA A 124 -8.76 11.00 -13.09
N ILE A 125 -9.82 11.08 -13.91
CA ILE A 125 -10.45 12.33 -14.31
C ILE A 125 -10.94 13.10 -13.08
N LEU A 126 -11.71 12.46 -12.19
CA LEU A 126 -12.23 13.09 -10.97
C LEU A 126 -11.10 13.62 -10.09
N GLN A 127 -10.04 12.83 -9.89
CA GLN A 127 -8.91 13.23 -9.06
C GLN A 127 -8.06 14.33 -9.72
N ALA A 128 -7.84 14.29 -11.04
CA ALA A 128 -7.12 15.32 -11.77
C ALA A 128 -7.84 16.67 -11.74
N VAL A 129 -9.17 16.65 -11.92
CA VAL A 129 -10.00 17.85 -11.80
C VAL A 129 -9.95 18.40 -10.38
N GLY A 130 -10.08 17.54 -9.36
CA GLY A 130 -9.97 17.94 -7.96
C GLY A 130 -8.59 18.55 -7.64
N TYR A 131 -7.50 17.94 -8.13
CA TYR A 131 -6.14 18.46 -7.95
C TYR A 131 -5.94 19.82 -8.63
N TYR A 132 -6.50 20.01 -9.83
CA TYR A 132 -6.49 21.31 -10.50
C TYR A 132 -7.24 22.38 -9.69
N PHE A 133 -8.45 22.08 -9.19
CA PHE A 133 -9.21 23.03 -8.36
C PHE A 133 -8.48 23.38 -7.06
N MET A 134 -7.83 22.41 -6.44
CA MET A 134 -6.99 22.65 -5.28
C MET A 134 -5.85 23.63 -5.62
N MET A 135 -5.10 23.38 -6.71
CA MET A 135 -4.02 24.28 -7.13
C MET A 135 -4.51 25.69 -7.42
N LYS A 136 -5.65 25.84 -8.10
CA LYS A 136 -6.27 27.13 -8.39
C LYS A 136 -6.67 27.87 -7.13
N ARG A 137 -7.27 27.17 -6.15
CA ARG A 137 -7.73 27.78 -4.90
C ARG A 137 -6.60 28.32 -4.03
N TYR A 138 -5.47 27.64 -4.00
CA TYR A 138 -4.30 28.05 -3.22
C TYR A 138 -3.33 28.92 -4.03
N SER A 139 -3.73 29.41 -5.22
CA SER A 139 -2.91 30.27 -6.11
C SER A 139 -1.55 29.64 -6.43
N LEU A 140 -1.52 28.32 -6.66
CA LEU A 140 -0.31 27.54 -6.95
C LEU A 140 -0.04 27.42 -8.47
N LEU A 141 -0.88 28.03 -9.29
CA LEU A 141 -0.67 28.11 -10.73
C LEU A 141 0.36 29.18 -11.08
N ALA A 142 1.07 28.98 -12.18
CA ALA A 142 1.99 30.00 -12.71
C ALA A 142 1.21 31.27 -13.11
N THR A 143 1.87 32.42 -13.05
CA THR A 143 1.28 33.71 -13.46
C THR A 143 0.74 33.65 -14.88
N GLY A 144 -0.56 33.98 -15.04
CA GLY A 144 -1.25 33.93 -16.34
C GLY A 144 -1.82 32.56 -16.75
N ALA A 145 -1.76 31.56 -15.86
CA ALA A 145 -2.27 30.20 -16.13
C ALA A 145 -3.74 29.96 -15.70
N ASP A 146 -4.55 31.00 -15.54
CA ASP A 146 -5.96 30.89 -15.12
C ASP A 146 -6.94 30.55 -16.27
N GLY A 147 -6.43 30.31 -17.48
CA GLY A 147 -7.23 30.00 -18.66
C GLY A 147 -7.73 28.57 -18.74
N VAL A 148 -8.68 28.34 -19.66
CA VAL A 148 -9.21 26.98 -19.95
C VAL A 148 -8.12 26.07 -20.53
N TRP A 149 -7.22 26.61 -21.35
CA TRP A 149 -6.13 25.86 -21.97
C TRP A 149 -5.14 25.27 -20.96
N PRO A 150 -4.57 26.05 -20.01
CA PRO A 150 -3.74 25.47 -18.95
C PRO A 150 -4.47 24.42 -18.10
N ALA A 151 -5.76 24.65 -17.78
CA ALA A 151 -6.56 23.67 -17.05
C ALA A 151 -6.65 22.34 -17.79
N LEU A 152 -6.95 22.37 -19.09
CA LEU A 152 -7.04 21.19 -19.92
C LEU A 152 -5.69 20.47 -20.02
N VAL A 153 -4.60 21.20 -20.22
CA VAL A 153 -3.25 20.61 -20.29
C VAL A 153 -2.89 19.92 -18.97
N ILE A 154 -3.11 20.55 -17.82
CA ILE A 154 -2.82 19.97 -16.50
C ILE A 154 -3.64 18.69 -16.30
N ILE A 155 -4.96 18.75 -16.52
CA ILE A 155 -5.85 17.62 -16.28
C ILE A 155 -5.50 16.44 -17.20
N VAL A 156 -5.34 16.67 -18.50
CA VAL A 156 -5.01 15.62 -19.47
C VAL A 156 -3.64 15.00 -19.16
N THR A 157 -2.66 15.81 -18.79
CA THR A 157 -1.32 15.31 -18.42
C THR A 157 -1.38 14.38 -17.22
N LEU A 158 -2.13 14.74 -16.19
CA LEU A 158 -2.30 13.92 -14.98
C LEU A 158 -3.04 12.61 -15.27
N ILE A 159 -4.09 12.65 -16.10
CA ILE A 159 -4.83 11.45 -16.51
C ILE A 159 -3.93 10.51 -17.33
N ALA A 160 -3.21 11.07 -18.31
CA ALA A 160 -2.28 10.31 -19.14
C ALA A 160 -1.17 9.68 -18.29
N GLY A 161 -0.60 10.44 -17.35
CA GLY A 161 0.43 9.96 -16.44
C GLY A 161 -0.06 8.81 -15.57
N SER A 162 -1.23 8.94 -14.94
CA SER A 162 -1.81 7.86 -14.12
C SER A 162 -2.15 6.62 -14.94
N SER A 163 -2.70 6.78 -16.15
CA SER A 163 -3.00 5.67 -17.05
C SER A 163 -1.72 4.94 -17.49
N PHE A 164 -0.63 5.69 -17.71
CA PHE A 164 0.67 5.12 -18.05
C PHE A 164 1.29 4.35 -16.86
N VAL A 165 1.17 4.87 -15.64
CA VAL A 165 1.62 4.17 -14.43
C VAL A 165 0.82 2.88 -14.22
N MET A 166 -0.51 2.90 -14.44
CA MET A 166 -1.34 1.70 -14.41
C MET A 166 -0.83 0.65 -15.41
N TRP A 167 -0.60 1.05 -16.67
CA TRP A 167 -0.07 0.17 -17.70
C TRP A 167 1.29 -0.41 -17.32
N MET A 168 2.21 0.41 -16.77
CA MET A 168 3.50 -0.07 -16.27
C MET A 168 3.34 -1.12 -15.18
N GLY A 169 2.39 -0.93 -14.24
CA GLY A 169 2.09 -1.90 -13.19
C GLY A 169 1.61 -3.24 -13.74
N GLU A 170 0.75 -3.21 -14.75
CA GLU A 170 0.26 -4.42 -15.43
C GLU A 170 1.41 -5.14 -16.18
N GLN A 171 2.27 -4.39 -16.89
CA GLN A 171 3.42 -4.95 -17.58
C GLN A 171 4.39 -5.65 -16.62
N VAL A 172 4.65 -5.07 -15.45
CA VAL A 172 5.49 -5.71 -14.41
C VAL A 172 4.83 -6.98 -13.88
N THR A 173 3.51 -6.98 -13.72
CA THR A 173 2.77 -8.18 -13.26
C THR A 173 2.84 -9.32 -14.29
N GLU A 174 2.78 -9.00 -15.59
CA GLU A 174 2.76 -9.99 -16.67
C GLU A 174 4.18 -10.49 -17.03
N PHE A 175 5.12 -9.58 -17.22
CA PHE A 175 6.47 -9.89 -17.73
C PHE A 175 7.58 -9.74 -16.68
N GLY A 176 7.29 -9.20 -15.52
CA GLY A 176 8.27 -8.94 -14.46
C GLY A 176 8.23 -9.99 -13.34
N VAL A 177 8.51 -9.51 -12.14
CA VAL A 177 8.54 -10.30 -10.90
C VAL A 177 7.46 -9.80 -9.94
N GLY A 178 6.62 -10.69 -9.42
CA GLY A 178 5.62 -10.36 -8.40
C GLY A 178 4.48 -9.47 -8.88
N ASN A 179 3.84 -8.74 -7.96
CA ASN A 179 2.76 -7.83 -8.28
C ASN A 179 3.30 -6.44 -8.63
N GLY A 180 3.14 -6.02 -9.89
CA GLY A 180 3.72 -4.77 -10.39
C GLY A 180 3.17 -3.52 -9.71
N ILE A 181 1.89 -3.53 -9.29
CA ILE A 181 1.27 -2.43 -8.55
C ILE A 181 1.97 -2.23 -7.21
N SER A 182 2.14 -3.32 -6.48
CA SER A 182 2.84 -3.32 -5.19
C SER A 182 4.30 -2.88 -5.33
N ILE A 183 4.97 -3.30 -6.41
CA ILE A 183 6.36 -2.92 -6.68
C ILE A 183 6.50 -1.43 -7.02
N ILE A 184 5.56 -0.84 -7.75
CA ILE A 184 5.55 0.61 -8.02
C ILE A 184 5.34 1.39 -6.72
N LEU A 185 4.41 0.97 -5.85
CA LEU A 185 4.23 1.56 -4.53
C LEU A 185 5.50 1.45 -3.68
N PHE A 186 6.11 0.28 -3.65
CA PHE A 186 7.37 0.04 -2.97
C PHE A 186 8.48 0.99 -3.44
N ALA A 187 8.64 1.16 -4.75
CA ALA A 187 9.63 2.07 -5.33
C ALA A 187 9.33 3.54 -4.96
N GLY A 188 8.05 3.94 -4.98
CA GLY A 188 7.61 5.26 -4.55
C GLY A 188 8.01 5.53 -3.10
N ILE A 189 7.70 4.62 -2.19
CA ILE A 189 7.97 4.77 -0.76
C ILE A 189 9.49 4.76 -0.47
N ILE A 190 10.24 3.81 -1.04
CA ILE A 190 11.70 3.72 -0.83
C ILE A 190 12.41 4.99 -1.33
N SER A 191 11.93 5.58 -2.41
CA SER A 191 12.53 6.80 -2.96
C SER A 191 12.53 7.99 -1.99
N ARG A 192 11.71 7.95 -0.93
CA ARG A 192 11.65 8.98 0.11
C ARG A 192 12.50 8.70 1.34
N VAL A 193 13.09 7.52 1.45
CA VAL A 193 13.96 7.16 2.59
C VAL A 193 15.12 8.17 2.76
N PRO A 194 15.80 8.63 1.69
CA PRO A 194 16.83 9.66 1.84
C PRO A 194 16.29 10.97 2.45
N ASN A 195 15.10 11.41 2.02
CA ASN A 195 14.46 12.62 2.56
C ASN A 195 14.05 12.45 4.02
N MET A 196 13.63 11.25 4.41
CA MET A 196 13.31 10.93 5.79
C MET A 196 14.56 10.97 6.68
N ILE A 197 15.68 10.44 6.20
CA ILE A 197 16.97 10.50 6.91
C ILE A 197 17.45 11.95 7.05
N SER A 198 17.40 12.76 5.98
CA SER A 198 17.76 14.19 6.05
C SER A 198 16.85 14.95 7.02
N GLY A 199 15.54 14.68 7.01
CA GLY A 199 14.60 15.27 7.95
C GLY A 199 14.88 14.92 9.43
N MET A 200 15.36 13.70 9.71
CA MET A 200 15.82 13.32 11.05
C MET A 200 17.09 14.08 11.46
N ILE A 201 18.05 14.23 10.54
CA ILE A 201 19.29 14.98 10.78
C ILE A 201 18.98 16.47 11.03
N ASP A 202 18.09 17.05 10.23
CA ASP A 202 17.68 18.45 10.39
C ASP A 202 16.88 18.65 11.68
N GLY A 203 16.05 17.69 12.08
CA GLY A 203 15.37 17.69 13.38
C GLY A 203 16.33 17.71 14.56
N VAL A 204 17.45 16.98 14.49
CA VAL A 204 18.51 17.00 15.52
C VAL A 204 19.25 18.34 15.53
N LYS A 205 19.57 18.92 14.36
CA LYS A 205 20.19 20.24 14.26
C LYS A 205 19.27 21.31 14.86
N THR A 206 17.99 21.30 14.52
CA THR A 206 16.98 22.21 15.09
C THR A 206 16.90 22.07 16.60
N TRP A 207 16.88 20.84 17.13
CA TRP A 207 16.90 20.60 18.57
C TRP A 207 18.16 21.19 19.24
N SER A 208 19.34 20.99 18.65
CA SER A 208 20.59 21.55 19.15
C SER A 208 20.54 23.08 19.14
N SER A 209 20.00 23.71 18.10
CA SER A 209 19.87 25.15 17.98
C SER A 209 18.87 25.73 18.99
N VAL A 210 17.76 25.03 19.24
CA VAL A 210 16.77 25.40 20.26
C VAL A 210 17.38 25.27 21.66
N ASN A 211 18.09 24.19 21.95
CA ASN A 211 18.69 23.93 23.26
C ASN A 211 19.83 24.91 23.57
N ASN A 212 20.57 25.37 22.55
CA ASN A 212 21.63 26.38 22.66
C ASN A 212 21.09 27.80 22.69
N GLY A 213 19.76 28.02 22.61
CA GLY A 213 19.12 29.32 22.63
C GLY A 213 19.31 30.15 21.35
N THR A 214 19.92 29.58 20.29
CA THR A 214 20.16 30.28 19.02
C THR A 214 18.92 30.34 18.14
N LEU A 215 17.97 29.42 18.32
CA LEU A 215 16.72 29.36 17.58
C LEU A 215 15.55 29.52 18.54
N THR A 216 14.95 30.69 18.56
CA THR A 216 13.79 31.04 19.37
C THR A 216 12.63 31.48 18.50
N LEU A 217 11.42 31.55 19.06
CA LEU A 217 10.24 32.01 18.33
C LEU A 217 10.44 33.46 17.82
N GLU A 218 11.14 34.28 18.58
CA GLU A 218 11.44 35.67 18.20
C GLU A 218 12.46 35.77 17.04
N THR A 219 13.48 34.90 17.06
CA THR A 219 14.46 34.85 15.95
C THR A 219 13.87 34.40 14.64
N LEU A 220 12.92 33.44 14.70
CA LEU A 220 12.19 33.00 13.51
C LEU A 220 11.22 34.06 12.99
N LYS A 221 10.53 34.78 13.88
CA LYS A 221 9.67 35.91 13.50
C LYS A 221 10.49 37.07 12.85
N SER A 222 11.64 37.39 13.40
CA SER A 222 12.52 38.38 12.80
C SER A 222 13.09 37.96 11.44
N ALA A 223 13.18 36.67 11.17
CA ALA A 223 13.54 36.08 9.88
C ALA A 223 12.38 36.01 8.87
N GLY A 224 11.17 36.52 9.22
CA GLY A 224 10.02 36.60 8.33
C GLY A 224 9.05 35.39 8.39
N TYR A 225 9.23 34.48 9.35
CA TYR A 225 8.30 33.37 9.54
C TYR A 225 7.00 33.83 10.21
N THR A 226 5.86 33.31 9.78
CA THR A 226 4.58 33.50 10.49
C THR A 226 4.58 32.71 11.80
N ASP A 227 3.73 33.08 12.75
CA ASP A 227 3.64 32.39 14.05
C ASP A 227 3.41 30.88 13.89
N ALA A 228 2.55 30.51 12.99
CA ALA A 228 2.25 29.10 12.71
C ALA A 228 3.45 28.35 12.11
N SER A 229 4.19 28.96 11.18
CA SER A 229 5.37 28.34 10.56
C SER A 229 6.56 28.29 11.50
N ALA A 230 6.77 29.32 12.32
CA ALA A 230 7.80 29.34 13.35
C ALA A 230 7.57 28.24 14.40
N GLN A 231 6.33 28.08 14.88
CA GLN A 231 5.96 27.03 15.80
C GLN A 231 6.16 25.62 15.19
N GLN A 232 5.88 25.48 13.90
CA GLN A 232 6.08 24.22 13.18
C GLN A 232 7.56 23.85 13.08
N VAL A 233 8.44 24.80 12.83
CA VAL A 233 9.90 24.60 12.84
C VAL A 233 10.38 24.19 14.23
N LEU A 234 9.93 24.85 15.29
CA LEU A 234 10.29 24.48 16.66
C LEU A 234 9.76 23.09 17.05
N ASN A 235 8.55 22.74 16.63
CA ASN A 235 7.96 21.42 16.88
C ASN A 235 8.62 20.30 16.05
N SER A 236 9.40 20.63 15.01
CA SER A 236 10.17 19.65 14.24
C SER A 236 11.46 19.22 14.96
N ALA A 237 11.85 19.89 16.04
CA ALA A 237 13.02 19.54 16.85
C ALA A 237 12.89 18.14 17.46
N ILE A 238 13.88 17.29 17.21
CA ILE A 238 13.93 15.92 17.76
C ILE A 238 15.22 15.75 18.53
N ALA A 239 15.11 15.41 19.80
CA ALA A 239 16.29 15.10 20.61
C ALA A 239 17.08 13.90 20.01
N PRO A 240 18.42 13.89 20.07
CA PRO A 240 19.24 12.81 19.49
C PRO A 240 18.84 11.42 19.98
N TRP A 241 18.54 11.27 21.26
CA TRP A 241 18.03 10.01 21.83
C TRP A 241 16.67 9.59 21.24
N GLY A 242 15.84 10.55 20.90
CA GLY A 242 14.56 10.32 20.24
C GLY A 242 14.72 9.71 18.84
N VAL A 243 15.71 10.17 18.07
CA VAL A 243 16.04 9.57 16.76
C VAL A 243 16.54 8.13 16.93
N VAL A 244 17.39 7.86 17.91
CA VAL A 244 17.86 6.50 18.20
C VAL A 244 16.69 5.58 18.56
N LEU A 245 15.78 6.05 19.40
CA LEU A 245 14.59 5.30 19.79
C LEU A 245 13.66 5.03 18.61
N LEU A 246 13.49 6.01 17.71
CA LEU A 246 12.73 5.85 16.47
C LEU A 246 13.32 4.78 15.55
N VAL A 247 14.63 4.82 15.35
CA VAL A 247 15.33 3.83 14.49
C VAL A 247 15.21 2.44 15.10
N ILE A 248 15.43 2.29 16.40
CA ILE A 248 15.24 1.01 17.11
C ILE A 248 13.79 0.53 17.01
N GLY A 249 12.84 1.41 17.24
CA GLY A 249 11.40 1.10 17.10
C GLY A 249 11.04 0.65 15.69
N MET A 250 11.55 1.32 14.66
CA MET A 250 11.34 0.95 13.26
C MET A 250 11.96 -0.43 12.95
N LEU A 251 13.16 -0.72 13.40
CA LEU A 251 13.80 -2.02 13.24
C LEU A 251 13.01 -3.13 13.97
N ALA A 252 12.57 -2.86 15.20
CA ALA A 252 11.73 -3.80 15.96
C ALA A 252 10.41 -4.08 15.23
N LEU A 253 9.79 -3.06 14.66
CA LEU A 253 8.56 -3.18 13.87
C LEU A 253 8.78 -4.01 12.59
N ILE A 254 9.91 -3.80 11.88
CA ILE A 254 10.27 -4.61 10.71
C ILE A 254 10.43 -6.08 11.10
N VAL A 255 11.17 -6.38 12.17
CA VAL A 255 11.36 -7.75 12.65
C VAL A 255 10.03 -8.38 13.03
N PHE A 256 9.16 -7.64 13.70
CA PHE A 256 7.83 -8.10 14.09
C PHE A 256 6.94 -8.41 12.86
N ILE A 257 6.97 -7.54 11.85
CA ILE A 257 6.22 -7.76 10.60
C ILE A 257 6.72 -9.02 9.88
N VAL A 258 8.04 -9.19 9.77
CA VAL A 258 8.64 -10.38 9.11
C VAL A 258 8.25 -11.64 9.86
N PHE A 259 8.36 -11.64 11.20
CA PHE A 259 8.02 -12.79 12.03
C PHE A 259 6.58 -13.26 11.87
N ILE A 260 5.62 -12.33 11.88
CA ILE A 260 4.21 -12.67 11.73
C ILE A 260 3.85 -13.06 10.28
N ASN A 261 4.44 -12.43 9.27
CA ASN A 261 4.19 -12.77 7.86
C ASN A 261 4.75 -14.15 7.47
N ASP A 262 5.76 -14.65 8.19
CA ASP A 262 6.30 -16.00 8.00
C ASP A 262 5.63 -17.04 8.91
N ALA A 263 4.85 -16.60 9.90
CA ALA A 263 4.13 -17.49 10.79
C ALA A 263 3.02 -18.25 10.03
N GLU A 264 2.97 -19.56 10.20
CA GLU A 264 1.98 -20.43 9.58
C GLU A 264 1.40 -21.44 10.57
N ARG A 265 0.10 -21.74 10.42
CA ARG A 265 -0.58 -22.82 11.11
C ARG A 265 -0.56 -24.06 10.21
N ARG A 266 0.13 -25.10 10.62
CA ARG A 266 0.21 -26.37 9.90
C ARG A 266 -0.92 -27.30 10.36
N ILE A 267 -1.82 -27.67 9.45
CA ILE A 267 -2.89 -28.62 9.71
C ILE A 267 -2.42 -29.97 9.16
N PRO A 268 -2.33 -31.02 10.00
CA PRO A 268 -1.91 -32.34 9.53
C PRO A 268 -2.98 -32.95 8.62
N VAL A 269 -2.57 -33.45 7.47
CA VAL A 269 -3.40 -34.16 6.50
C VAL A 269 -2.78 -35.53 6.26
N GLN A 270 -3.61 -36.58 6.34
CA GLN A 270 -3.21 -37.95 6.04
C GLN A 270 -3.83 -38.39 4.73
N TYR A 271 -3.04 -39.06 3.90
CA TYR A 271 -3.54 -39.68 2.68
C TYR A 271 -3.70 -41.18 2.88
N ALA A 272 -4.83 -41.70 2.41
CA ALA A 272 -5.09 -43.15 2.45
C ALA A 272 -4.03 -43.90 1.63
N LYS A 273 -3.60 -45.04 2.15
CA LYS A 273 -2.73 -45.94 1.40
C LYS A 273 -3.46 -46.46 0.17
N ARG A 274 -2.88 -46.33 -0.99
CA ARG A 274 -3.43 -46.84 -2.26
C ARG A 274 -2.58 -48.01 -2.75
N GLN A 275 -3.20 -49.13 -2.96
CA GLN A 275 -2.56 -50.30 -3.53
C GLN A 275 -2.68 -50.23 -5.07
N VAL A 276 -1.56 -50.22 -5.76
CA VAL A 276 -1.49 -50.27 -7.23
C VAL A 276 -0.72 -51.54 -7.58
N GLY A 277 -1.44 -52.60 -7.97
CA GLY A 277 -0.87 -53.90 -8.18
C GLY A 277 -0.34 -54.54 -6.87
N ARG A 278 0.89 -55.06 -6.86
CA ARG A 278 1.56 -55.65 -5.69
C ARG A 278 2.28 -54.62 -4.79
N LYS A 279 2.34 -53.34 -5.20
CA LYS A 279 3.04 -52.30 -4.44
C LYS A 279 2.06 -51.38 -3.71
N MET A 280 2.29 -51.18 -2.42
CA MET A 280 1.57 -50.19 -1.61
C MET A 280 2.20 -48.82 -1.81
N TYR A 281 1.42 -47.88 -2.33
CA TYR A 281 1.78 -46.46 -2.45
C TYR A 281 0.90 -45.66 -1.47
N GLY A 282 1.50 -44.68 -0.80
CA GLY A 282 0.77 -43.75 0.07
C GLY A 282 0.99 -44.02 1.56
N GLY A 283 0.25 -43.33 2.38
CA GLY A 283 0.45 -43.29 3.84
C GLY A 283 1.40 -42.18 4.26
N GLN A 284 1.74 -41.22 3.36
CA GLN A 284 2.46 -40.02 3.72
C GLN A 284 1.52 -39.07 4.47
N SER A 285 1.94 -38.63 5.65
CA SER A 285 1.34 -37.48 6.31
C SER A 285 1.99 -36.21 5.78
N THR A 286 1.19 -35.29 5.30
CA THR A 286 1.63 -33.97 4.90
C THR A 286 0.90 -32.93 5.73
N ASN A 287 1.34 -31.67 5.66
CA ASN A 287 0.70 -30.57 6.36
C ASN A 287 0.11 -29.60 5.35
N LEU A 288 -1.11 -29.12 5.63
CA LEU A 288 -1.71 -27.98 4.94
C LEU A 288 -1.25 -26.70 5.66
N PRO A 289 -0.30 -25.91 5.08
CA PRO A 289 0.14 -24.68 5.71
C PRO A 289 -0.90 -23.58 5.49
N MET A 290 -1.33 -22.93 6.55
CA MET A 290 -2.18 -21.74 6.52
C MET A 290 -1.40 -20.56 7.14
N LYS A 291 -1.07 -19.54 6.34
CA LYS A 291 -0.38 -18.37 6.82
C LYS A 291 -1.24 -17.57 7.80
N VAL A 292 -0.64 -16.97 8.82
CA VAL A 292 -1.34 -16.10 9.77
C VAL A 292 -1.84 -14.84 9.07
N ASN A 293 -1.03 -14.26 8.21
CA ASN A 293 -1.45 -13.17 7.33
C ASN A 293 -1.69 -13.71 5.91
N MET A 294 -2.91 -14.20 5.64
CA MET A 294 -3.29 -14.70 4.33
C MET A 294 -3.58 -13.58 3.34
N SER A 295 -4.08 -12.47 3.84
CA SER A 295 -4.53 -11.33 3.03
C SER A 295 -3.38 -10.43 2.57
N GLY A 296 -2.16 -10.63 3.08
CA GLY A 296 -1.01 -9.77 2.78
C GLY A 296 -1.20 -8.34 3.26
N VAL A 297 -0.78 -7.39 2.45
CA VAL A 297 -0.84 -5.94 2.74
C VAL A 297 -2.10 -5.28 2.18
N LEU A 298 -2.83 -5.96 1.30
CA LEU A 298 -3.97 -5.41 0.57
C LEU A 298 -5.09 -4.84 1.47
N PRO A 299 -5.49 -5.50 2.59
CA PRO A 299 -6.50 -4.94 3.49
C PRO A 299 -6.15 -3.57 4.06
N ILE A 300 -4.86 -3.32 4.35
CA ILE A 300 -4.39 -2.03 4.85
C ILE A 300 -4.53 -0.96 3.76
N ILE A 301 -4.09 -1.27 2.53
CA ILE A 301 -4.16 -0.35 1.38
C ILE A 301 -5.63 -0.01 1.09
N PHE A 302 -6.53 -1.00 1.14
CA PHE A 302 -7.96 -0.82 0.89
C PHE A 302 -8.63 0.01 1.99
N ALA A 303 -8.40 -0.34 3.24
CA ALA A 303 -8.92 0.42 4.38
C ALA A 303 -8.45 1.88 4.33
N GLN A 304 -7.18 2.10 4.03
CA GLN A 304 -6.59 3.43 3.92
C GLN A 304 -7.19 4.23 2.76
N SER A 305 -7.33 3.62 1.59
CA SER A 305 -7.91 4.27 0.41
C SER A 305 -9.34 4.75 0.68
N ILE A 306 -10.18 3.92 1.29
CA ILE A 306 -11.56 4.29 1.60
C ILE A 306 -11.64 5.29 2.76
N ALA A 307 -10.88 5.09 3.83
CA ALA A 307 -10.85 6.02 4.97
C ALA A 307 -10.36 7.42 4.57
N SER A 308 -9.51 7.50 3.54
CA SER A 308 -8.98 8.76 3.04
C SER A 308 -9.90 9.50 2.07
N LEU A 309 -10.89 8.84 1.45
CA LEU A 309 -11.77 9.46 0.45
C LEU A 309 -12.49 10.73 0.96
N PRO A 310 -13.14 10.75 2.14
CA PRO A 310 -13.85 11.94 2.59
C PRO A 310 -12.92 13.14 2.77
N ILE A 311 -11.75 12.96 3.37
CA ILE A 311 -10.76 14.02 3.58
C ILE A 311 -10.23 14.52 2.23
N THR A 312 -9.98 13.60 1.28
CA THR A 312 -9.50 13.94 -0.05
C THR A 312 -10.52 14.82 -0.79
N ILE A 313 -11.80 14.47 -0.72
CA ILE A 313 -12.87 15.28 -1.31
C ILE A 313 -12.91 16.67 -0.69
N TRP A 314 -12.85 16.78 0.65
CA TRP A 314 -12.80 18.08 1.33
C TRP A 314 -11.54 18.89 0.99
N SER A 315 -10.41 18.23 0.85
CA SER A 315 -9.17 18.91 0.44
C SER A 315 -9.27 19.54 -0.94
N PHE A 316 -10.07 18.95 -1.84
CA PHE A 316 -10.32 19.49 -3.17
C PHE A 316 -11.38 20.60 -3.17
N ILE A 317 -12.46 20.43 -2.41
CA ILE A 317 -13.52 21.44 -2.29
C ILE A 317 -13.09 22.63 -1.44
N GLY A 318 -12.26 22.38 -0.42
CA GLY A 318 -11.71 23.34 0.52
C GLY A 318 -12.08 23.00 1.96
N ILE A 319 -11.17 23.36 2.86
CA ILE A 319 -11.34 23.14 4.30
C ILE A 319 -12.50 24.01 4.79
N PRO A 320 -13.51 23.46 5.53
CA PRO A 320 -14.63 24.22 6.03
C PRO A 320 -14.19 25.30 7.04
N ALA A 321 -14.96 26.39 7.12
CA ALA A 321 -14.70 27.49 8.05
C ALA A 321 -14.81 27.02 9.51
N GLU A 322 -13.99 27.62 10.38
CA GLU A 322 -14.03 27.35 11.81
C GLU A 322 -15.40 27.68 12.41
N GLY A 323 -15.85 26.87 13.37
CA GLY A 323 -17.15 27.04 14.02
C GLY A 323 -18.34 26.42 13.26
N THR A 324 -18.14 25.80 12.10
CA THR A 324 -19.19 25.09 11.37
C THR A 324 -19.26 23.61 11.76
N VAL A 325 -20.46 22.99 11.67
CA VAL A 325 -20.62 21.54 11.88
C VAL A 325 -19.75 20.75 10.88
N SER A 326 -19.60 21.24 9.66
CA SER A 326 -18.73 20.65 8.65
C SER A 326 -17.27 20.63 9.08
N ARG A 327 -16.81 21.65 9.83
CA ARG A 327 -15.46 21.70 10.38
C ARG A 327 -15.26 20.64 11.45
N SER A 328 -16.23 20.47 12.36
CA SER A 328 -16.16 19.44 13.39
C SER A 328 -16.12 18.03 12.80
N ILE A 329 -16.86 17.78 11.71
CA ILE A 329 -16.80 16.51 10.98
C ILE A 329 -15.43 16.33 10.31
N TYR A 330 -14.89 17.38 9.67
CA TYR A 330 -13.57 17.35 9.05
C TYR A 330 -12.48 17.01 10.08
N ASP A 331 -12.47 17.69 11.24
CA ASP A 331 -11.50 17.45 12.30
C ASP A 331 -11.64 16.06 12.94
N ALA A 332 -12.87 15.50 12.99
CA ALA A 332 -13.10 14.13 13.45
C ALA A 332 -12.56 13.06 12.48
N ILE A 333 -12.57 13.33 11.18
CA ILE A 333 -12.11 12.40 10.14
C ILE A 333 -10.62 12.62 9.81
N ASP A 334 -10.00 13.72 10.30
CA ASP A 334 -8.59 13.99 10.06
C ASP A 334 -7.71 12.84 10.57
N THR A 335 -6.62 12.56 9.86
CA THR A 335 -5.67 11.47 10.16
C THR A 335 -5.08 11.52 11.56
N LYS A 336 -5.07 12.70 12.19
CA LYS A 336 -4.64 12.91 13.57
C LYS A 336 -5.72 12.58 14.61
N SER A 337 -6.97 12.42 14.20
CA SER A 337 -8.09 12.17 15.09
C SER A 337 -8.09 10.72 15.61
N ILE A 338 -8.49 10.53 16.86
CA ILE A 338 -8.73 9.21 17.44
C ILE A 338 -9.87 8.50 16.70
N VAL A 339 -10.89 9.26 16.26
CA VAL A 339 -12.03 8.71 15.50
C VAL A 339 -11.55 8.08 14.20
N TYR A 340 -10.67 8.77 13.44
CA TYR A 340 -10.07 8.22 12.25
C TYR A 340 -9.31 6.91 12.53
N MET A 341 -8.49 6.87 13.59
CA MET A 341 -7.71 5.69 13.95
C MET A 341 -8.62 4.50 14.28
N VAL A 342 -9.72 4.71 15.00
CA VAL A 342 -10.69 3.65 15.33
C VAL A 342 -11.43 3.16 14.09
N VAL A 343 -11.92 4.06 13.25
CA VAL A 343 -12.59 3.71 11.99
C VAL A 343 -11.64 2.95 11.07
N TYR A 344 -10.42 3.42 10.94
CA TYR A 344 -9.39 2.78 10.13
C TYR A 344 -9.07 1.36 10.63
N PHE A 345 -8.97 1.16 11.95
CA PHE A 345 -8.79 -0.15 12.57
C PHE A 345 -9.93 -1.12 12.25
N ILE A 346 -11.17 -0.66 12.42
CA ILE A 346 -12.37 -1.47 12.11
C ILE A 346 -12.40 -1.83 10.63
N MET A 347 -12.04 -0.88 9.75
CA MET A 347 -11.98 -1.13 8.31
C MET A 347 -10.91 -2.15 7.95
N ILE A 348 -9.72 -2.10 8.57
CA ILE A 348 -8.68 -3.12 8.35
C ILE A 348 -9.21 -4.51 8.72
N ILE A 349 -9.90 -4.64 9.86
CA ILE A 349 -10.51 -5.92 10.25
C ILE A 349 -11.54 -6.37 9.23
N GLY A 350 -12.46 -5.50 8.84
CA GLY A 350 -13.48 -5.78 7.83
C GLY A 350 -12.89 -6.25 6.49
N PHE A 351 -11.91 -5.51 5.96
CA PHE A 351 -11.25 -5.87 4.71
C PHE A 351 -10.39 -7.13 4.82
N SER A 352 -9.79 -7.41 5.98
CA SER A 352 -9.06 -8.65 6.20
C SER A 352 -9.98 -9.87 6.10
N TYR A 353 -11.17 -9.81 6.70
CA TYR A 353 -12.17 -10.86 6.57
C TYR A 353 -12.72 -10.96 5.15
N PHE A 354 -13.05 -9.83 4.54
CA PHE A 354 -13.53 -9.77 3.16
C PHE A 354 -12.54 -10.43 2.20
N TYR A 355 -11.27 -10.03 2.26
CA TYR A 355 -10.24 -10.55 1.37
C TYR A 355 -9.93 -12.02 1.62
N SER A 356 -9.87 -12.44 2.90
CA SER A 356 -9.69 -13.83 3.28
C SER A 356 -10.80 -14.73 2.73
N SER A 357 -12.05 -14.25 2.72
CA SER A 357 -13.19 -15.00 2.21
C SER A 357 -13.18 -15.18 0.68
N ILE A 358 -12.60 -14.21 -0.04
CA ILE A 358 -12.45 -14.30 -1.51
C ILE A 358 -11.30 -15.23 -1.88
N GLN A 359 -10.17 -15.09 -1.18
CA GLN A 359 -8.93 -15.79 -1.53
C GLN A 359 -8.94 -17.26 -1.10
N PHE A 360 -9.66 -17.58 -0.05
CA PHE A 360 -9.69 -18.94 0.53
C PHE A 360 -11.10 -19.51 0.55
N ASN A 361 -11.34 -20.54 -0.26
CA ASN A 361 -12.62 -21.26 -0.29
C ASN A 361 -12.50 -22.58 0.47
N PRO A 362 -13.00 -22.69 1.73
CA PRO A 362 -12.92 -23.90 2.52
C PRO A 362 -13.58 -25.10 1.87
N VAL A 363 -14.65 -24.86 1.08
CA VAL A 363 -15.38 -25.93 0.38
C VAL A 363 -14.52 -26.55 -0.72
N GLU A 364 -13.86 -25.73 -1.50
CA GLU A 364 -12.99 -26.18 -2.58
C GLU A 364 -11.78 -26.95 -2.04
N ILE A 365 -11.15 -26.46 -0.97
CA ILE A 365 -10.02 -27.14 -0.32
C ILE A 365 -10.44 -28.51 0.21
N ALA A 366 -11.58 -28.61 0.92
CA ALA A 366 -12.06 -29.86 1.45
C ALA A 366 -12.44 -30.86 0.35
N ASN A 367 -13.02 -30.37 -0.77
CA ASN A 367 -13.34 -31.20 -1.92
C ASN A 367 -12.06 -31.68 -2.65
N ASN A 368 -11.04 -30.84 -2.78
CA ASN A 368 -9.76 -31.22 -3.37
C ASN A 368 -9.04 -32.27 -2.51
N LEU A 369 -9.03 -32.09 -1.19
CA LEU A 369 -8.51 -33.10 -0.26
C LEU A 369 -9.26 -34.44 -0.41
N LYS A 370 -10.58 -34.39 -0.46
CA LYS A 370 -11.42 -35.61 -0.65
C LYS A 370 -11.11 -36.31 -1.98
N LYS A 371 -10.99 -35.55 -3.09
CA LYS A 371 -10.67 -36.11 -4.41
C LYS A 371 -9.29 -36.77 -4.44
N GLN A 372 -8.33 -36.25 -3.69
CA GLN A 372 -6.97 -36.78 -3.58
C GLN A 372 -6.86 -37.94 -2.55
N GLY A 373 -7.95 -38.33 -1.88
CA GLY A 373 -7.94 -39.36 -0.84
C GLY A 373 -7.30 -38.87 0.48
N GLY A 374 -7.17 -37.55 0.67
CA GLY A 374 -6.68 -36.94 1.89
C GLY A 374 -7.80 -36.69 2.90
N PHE A 375 -7.48 -36.77 4.17
CA PHE A 375 -8.38 -36.44 5.27
C PHE A 375 -7.61 -35.80 6.44
N ILE A 376 -8.32 -35.01 7.22
CA ILE A 376 -7.79 -34.41 8.45
C ILE A 376 -8.10 -35.36 9.61
N PRO A 377 -7.07 -35.79 10.38
CA PRO A 377 -7.28 -36.67 11.52
C PRO A 377 -8.34 -36.11 12.49
N GLY A 378 -9.31 -36.95 12.88
CA GLY A 378 -10.42 -36.57 13.76
C GLY A 378 -11.64 -35.97 13.06
N PHE A 379 -11.59 -35.71 11.75
CA PHE A 379 -12.73 -35.17 10.99
C PHE A 379 -13.06 -36.03 9.80
N ARG A 380 -14.37 -36.34 9.61
CA ARG A 380 -14.86 -37.08 8.43
C ARG A 380 -14.72 -36.21 7.16
N PRO A 381 -14.30 -36.79 6.02
CA PRO A 381 -14.27 -36.06 4.74
C PRO A 381 -15.65 -35.52 4.38
N GLY A 382 -15.67 -34.27 3.86
CA GLY A 382 -16.89 -33.57 3.47
C GLY A 382 -17.22 -32.37 4.39
N LYS A 383 -18.50 -32.18 4.72
CA LYS A 383 -18.99 -31.03 5.49
C LYS A 383 -18.25 -30.79 6.83
N PRO A 384 -17.97 -31.83 7.66
CA PRO A 384 -17.22 -31.62 8.91
C PRO A 384 -15.80 -31.06 8.68
N THR A 385 -15.13 -31.47 7.60
CA THR A 385 -13.82 -30.94 7.20
C THR A 385 -13.93 -29.50 6.77
N VAL A 386 -14.97 -29.09 6.00
CA VAL A 386 -15.25 -27.71 5.61
C VAL A 386 -15.44 -26.83 6.85
N ASP A 387 -16.26 -27.28 7.78
CA ASP A 387 -16.59 -26.50 9.00
C ASP A 387 -15.34 -26.34 9.90
N PHE A 388 -14.51 -27.36 10.00
CA PHE A 388 -13.24 -27.27 10.71
C PHE A 388 -12.29 -26.26 10.05
N ILE A 389 -12.06 -26.35 8.72
CA ILE A 389 -11.20 -25.43 7.99
C ILE A 389 -11.72 -24.00 8.11
N ARG A 390 -13.04 -23.78 7.98
CA ARG A 390 -13.68 -22.47 8.15
C ARG A 390 -13.44 -21.89 9.55
N LYS A 391 -13.58 -22.72 10.59
CA LYS A 391 -13.35 -22.30 11.98
C LYS A 391 -11.90 -21.91 12.23
N VAL A 392 -10.95 -22.66 11.68
CA VAL A 392 -9.51 -22.35 11.77
C VAL A 392 -9.21 -21.07 11.00
N LEU A 393 -9.72 -20.93 9.76
CA LEU A 393 -9.56 -19.75 8.93
C LEU A 393 -10.03 -18.48 9.66
N ASN A 394 -11.24 -18.49 10.20
CA ASN A 394 -11.80 -17.34 10.90
C ASN A 394 -10.95 -16.91 12.10
N LYS A 395 -10.42 -17.87 12.87
CA LYS A 395 -9.54 -17.55 14.01
C LYS A 395 -8.21 -16.97 13.57
N ILE A 396 -7.61 -17.52 12.52
CA ILE A 396 -6.33 -17.03 11.97
C ILE A 396 -6.54 -15.65 11.36
N THR A 397 -7.61 -15.44 10.60
CA THR A 397 -7.95 -14.15 10.01
C THR A 397 -8.18 -13.07 11.08
N LEU A 398 -8.87 -13.39 12.18
CA LEU A 398 -9.05 -12.44 13.29
C LEU A 398 -7.71 -12.01 13.88
N PHE A 399 -6.83 -12.97 14.18
CA PHE A 399 -5.51 -12.69 14.71
C PHE A 399 -4.67 -11.84 13.74
N GLY A 400 -4.64 -12.23 12.46
CA GLY A 400 -3.98 -11.49 11.40
C GLY A 400 -4.53 -10.08 11.21
N ALA A 401 -5.86 -9.90 11.28
CA ALA A 401 -6.51 -8.60 11.15
C ALA A 401 -6.18 -7.66 12.32
N ILE A 402 -6.22 -8.17 13.55
CA ILE A 402 -5.83 -7.39 14.75
C ILE A 402 -4.36 -7.00 14.66
N TYR A 403 -3.48 -7.93 14.28
CA TYR A 403 -2.07 -7.66 14.06
C TYR A 403 -1.87 -6.54 13.03
N LEU A 404 -2.49 -6.64 11.84
CA LEU A 404 -2.41 -5.63 10.79
C LEU A 404 -2.90 -4.27 11.28
N GLY A 405 -4.01 -4.25 12.03
CA GLY A 405 -4.56 -3.04 12.60
C GLY A 405 -3.62 -2.36 13.61
N ILE A 406 -3.03 -3.12 14.53
CA ILE A 406 -2.07 -2.61 15.51
C ILE A 406 -0.85 -2.03 14.79
N VAL A 407 -0.28 -2.76 13.85
CA VAL A 407 0.92 -2.34 13.11
C VAL A 407 0.62 -1.11 12.24
N ALA A 408 -0.59 -0.98 11.67
CA ALA A 408 -1.00 0.18 10.89
C ALA A 408 -1.22 1.45 11.74
N ILE A 409 -1.73 1.29 12.98
CA ILE A 409 -2.03 2.42 13.86
C ILE A 409 -0.81 2.87 14.66
N CYS A 410 0.10 1.96 15.03
CA CYS A 410 1.28 2.27 15.82
C CYS A 410 2.06 3.50 15.30
N PRO A 411 2.35 3.62 14.00
CA PRO A 411 3.05 4.78 13.47
C PRO A 411 2.24 6.08 13.51
N LEU A 412 0.90 6.00 13.40
CA LEU A 412 0.02 7.17 13.52
C LEU A 412 0.05 7.72 14.96
N ILE A 413 0.06 6.83 15.95
CA ILE A 413 0.20 7.21 17.37
C ILE A 413 1.57 7.84 17.62
N VAL A 414 2.65 7.19 17.15
CA VAL A 414 4.02 7.70 17.29
C VAL A 414 4.15 9.09 16.66
N GLY A 415 3.60 9.29 15.46
CA GLY A 415 3.60 10.57 14.77
C GLY A 415 2.84 11.65 15.52
N LYS A 416 1.74 11.30 16.18
CA LYS A 416 0.97 12.24 17.03
C LYS A 416 1.76 12.64 18.28
N VAL A 417 2.49 11.70 18.91
CA VAL A 417 3.30 11.97 20.11
C VAL A 417 4.52 12.81 19.80
N ILE A 418 5.20 12.53 18.68
CA ILE A 418 6.45 13.22 18.33
C ILE A 418 6.19 14.57 17.67
N SER A 419 4.96 14.84 17.21
CA SER A 419 4.56 16.06 16.48
C SER A 419 5.38 16.34 15.22
N ASN A 420 6.24 15.40 14.79
CA ASN A 420 7.08 15.53 13.61
C ASN A 420 6.45 14.80 12.43
N GLN A 421 6.10 15.55 11.40
CA GLN A 421 5.35 15.08 10.25
C GLN A 421 6.11 14.08 9.38
N SER A 422 7.42 14.27 9.24
CA SER A 422 8.28 13.38 8.43
C SER A 422 8.33 11.95 9.00
N VAL A 423 8.20 11.81 10.31
CA VAL A 423 8.22 10.53 11.02
C VAL A 423 6.85 9.85 11.01
N SER A 424 5.76 10.63 11.17
CA SER A 424 4.39 10.11 11.20
C SER A 424 4.00 9.36 9.92
N ILE A 425 4.39 9.90 8.78
CA ILE A 425 4.02 9.35 7.47
C ILE A 425 4.86 8.12 7.11
N GLY A 426 6.10 8.01 7.64
CA GLY A 426 7.00 6.89 7.34
C GLY A 426 6.52 5.53 7.85
N GLY A 427 5.74 5.50 8.91
CA GLY A 427 5.44 4.25 9.60
C GLY A 427 4.47 3.31 8.87
N THR A 428 3.37 3.81 8.31
CA THR A 428 2.44 2.99 7.50
C THR A 428 3.11 2.49 6.23
N SER A 429 4.02 3.28 5.69
CA SER A 429 4.80 2.93 4.50
C SER A 429 5.76 1.76 4.74
N VAL A 430 6.29 1.62 5.97
CA VAL A 430 7.20 0.52 6.34
C VAL A 430 6.50 -0.84 6.19
N ILE A 431 5.22 -0.94 6.56
CA ILE A 431 4.47 -2.19 6.43
C ILE A 431 4.34 -2.59 4.96
N ILE A 432 4.01 -1.61 4.12
CA ILE A 432 3.87 -1.85 2.67
C ILE A 432 5.22 -2.28 2.09
N VAL A 433 6.30 -1.59 2.44
CA VAL A 433 7.66 -1.91 1.96
C VAL A 433 8.07 -3.31 2.37
N VAL A 434 7.94 -3.67 3.64
CA VAL A 434 8.35 -4.99 4.15
C VAL A 434 7.45 -6.09 3.56
N GLY A 435 6.14 -5.88 3.51
CA GLY A 435 5.19 -6.84 2.95
C GLY A 435 5.46 -7.11 1.46
N VAL A 436 5.62 -6.07 0.66
CA VAL A 436 5.91 -6.19 -0.78
C VAL A 436 7.28 -6.86 -1.01
N ALA A 437 8.31 -6.51 -0.22
CA ALA A 437 9.61 -7.14 -0.32
C ALA A 437 9.53 -8.66 -0.05
N LEU A 438 8.80 -9.07 0.99
CA LEU A 438 8.58 -10.47 1.33
C LEU A 438 7.78 -11.21 0.23
N GLU A 439 6.69 -10.61 -0.27
CA GLU A 439 5.89 -11.19 -1.34
C GLU A 439 6.70 -11.36 -2.63
N THR A 440 7.52 -10.37 -2.98
CA THR A 440 8.37 -10.42 -4.19
C THR A 440 9.43 -11.51 -4.08
N VAL A 441 10.08 -11.66 -2.91
CA VAL A 441 11.06 -12.72 -2.68
C VAL A 441 10.39 -14.10 -2.74
N LYS A 442 9.21 -14.27 -2.12
CA LYS A 442 8.45 -15.53 -2.20
C LYS A 442 7.99 -15.85 -3.62
N ALA A 443 7.62 -14.85 -4.41
CA ALA A 443 7.30 -15.02 -5.83
C ALA A 443 8.51 -15.50 -6.63
N LEU A 444 9.71 -14.95 -6.37
CA LEU A 444 10.96 -15.42 -6.97
C LEU A 444 11.30 -16.86 -6.56
N GLU A 445 11.18 -17.20 -5.28
CA GLU A 445 11.40 -18.57 -4.80
C GLU A 445 10.48 -19.58 -5.43
N SER A 446 9.19 -19.25 -5.56
CA SER A 446 8.19 -20.10 -6.22
C SER A 446 8.54 -20.33 -7.70
N GLN A 447 8.96 -19.28 -8.41
CA GLN A 447 9.39 -19.40 -9.82
C GLN A 447 10.68 -20.22 -9.99
N MET A 448 11.61 -20.15 -9.04
CA MET A 448 12.83 -21.00 -9.05
C MET A 448 12.49 -22.46 -8.80
N LEU A 449 11.62 -22.78 -7.84
CA LEU A 449 11.21 -24.14 -7.51
C LEU A 449 10.50 -24.81 -8.70
N MET A 450 9.60 -24.12 -9.38
CA MET A 450 8.89 -24.65 -10.54
C MET A 450 9.85 -25.07 -11.67
N ARG A 451 11.03 -24.44 -11.76
CA ARG A 451 12.03 -24.79 -12.78
C ARG A 451 12.98 -25.91 -12.40
N GLN A 452 13.31 -26.04 -11.12
CA GLN A 452 14.08 -27.20 -10.68
C GLN A 452 13.33 -28.51 -10.95
N TYR A 453 12.01 -28.49 -10.90
CA TYR A 453 11.17 -29.65 -11.25
C TYR A 453 11.13 -29.92 -12.77
N LYS A 454 11.21 -28.92 -13.64
CA LYS A 454 11.27 -29.13 -15.11
C LYS A 454 12.59 -29.74 -15.58
N GLY A 455 13.71 -29.37 -14.98
CA GLY A 455 15.02 -29.94 -15.29
C GLY A 455 15.24 -31.38 -14.81
N PHE A 456 14.26 -31.97 -14.12
CA PHE A 456 14.27 -33.40 -13.75
C PHE A 456 13.43 -34.27 -14.69
N LEU A 457 12.70 -33.64 -15.64
CA LEU A 457 11.80 -34.31 -16.59
C LEU A 457 12.33 -34.23 -18.04
N GLU A 458 13.38 -33.48 -18.29
CA GLU A 458 14.20 -33.49 -19.49
C GLU A 458 15.50 -34.31 -19.23
#